data_0ea2499fcfea617dcb43fde15ff41f21
#
_entry.id   0ea2499fcfea617dcb43fde15ff41f21
#
_cell.length_a   1.000
_cell.length_b   1.000
_cell.length_c   1.000
_cell.angle_alpha   90.00
_cell.angle_beta   90.00
_cell.angle_gamma   90.00
#
_symmetry.space_group_name_H-M   'P 1'
#
loop_
_entity.id
_entity.type
_entity.pdbx_description
1 polymer ?
#
loop_
_entity_poly.entity_id
_entity_poly.type
_entity_poly.pdbx_seq_one_letter_code
_entity_poly.pdbx_strand_id
1 'polypeptide(L)'
;MNTKLLAAMAVAMTFAGCASTPTTNPALENARTAVRSAEADPNVGKYAALDLQAAKNELQEAESAAMKHDEAGIAQPAYLAAQTARLAQINASAKADDARVAAGQTERDRIQLNARTAEVDSAKLARDQAKQKASALQSEVDALNAKPTDRGLVLTLGDVLFDTGKAGLNPGASRNLDHLVQFLTEHDDRRVEIDGYTDSVGTDSFNLDLSQHRADTVKAVLVSRGIDSSRIVSRGYGKEFEVASNSEASGRQLNRRVEIVIGGENGAAVATRSGS
;
A
#
# COMPACT_ATOMS: atom_id res chain seq x y z
N MET A 1 -45.73 -42.14 -49.59
CA MET A 1 -45.98 -42.74 -50.90
C MET A 1 -44.72 -43.49 -51.32
N ASN A 2 -44.94 -44.81 -51.51
CA ASN A 2 -44.15 -45.77 -52.33
C ASN A 2 -42.73 -46.08 -51.93
N THR A 3 -42.53 -47.15 -51.19
CA THR A 3 -42.34 -48.58 -51.62
C THR A 3 -41.25 -48.82 -52.67
N LYS A 4 -40.17 -49.56 -52.29
CA LYS A 4 -39.92 -50.87 -52.90
C LYS A 4 -38.82 -51.64 -52.15
N LEU A 5 -39.21 -52.76 -51.59
CA LEU A 5 -38.42 -53.93 -51.25
C LEU A 5 -37.60 -54.40 -52.44
N LEU A 6 -36.33 -54.83 -52.18
CA LEU A 6 -35.69 -55.87 -52.96
C LEU A 6 -34.81 -56.70 -52.02
N ALA A 7 -35.26 -57.96 -51.83
CA ALA A 7 -34.60 -59.02 -51.17
C ALA A 7 -33.48 -59.56 -52.08
N ALA A 8 -32.26 -59.69 -51.57
CA ALA A 8 -31.22 -60.48 -52.21
C ALA A 8 -30.73 -61.52 -51.21
N MET A 9 -31.09 -62.72 -51.45
CA MET A 9 -30.71 -63.97 -50.82
C MET A 9 -29.27 -64.30 -51.22
N ALA A 10 -28.27 -64.28 -50.27
CA ALA A 10 -26.93 -64.72 -50.55
C ALA A 10 -26.61 -65.94 -49.66
N VAL A 11 -26.31 -67.00 -50.29
CA VAL A 11 -25.97 -68.33 -49.81
C VAL A 11 -24.75 -68.28 -48.95
N ALA A 12 -24.85 -68.72 -47.68
CA ALA A 12 -23.71 -68.91 -46.79
C ALA A 12 -23.00 -70.23 -47.08
N MET A 13 -21.80 -70.14 -47.64
CA MET A 13 -20.83 -71.23 -47.65
C MET A 13 -20.06 -71.20 -46.34
N THR A 14 -20.33 -72.15 -45.45
CA THR A 14 -19.53 -72.44 -44.26
C THR A 14 -18.22 -73.12 -44.65
N PHE A 15 -17.16 -72.35 -44.69
CA PHE A 15 -15.83 -72.93 -44.58
C PHE A 15 -15.48 -73.14 -43.08
N ALA A 16 -15.61 -74.37 -42.61
CA ALA A 16 -15.01 -74.79 -41.36
C ALA A 16 -13.47 -74.88 -41.54
N GLY A 17 -12.79 -73.75 -41.50
CA GLY A 17 -11.36 -73.69 -41.29
C GLY A 17 -11.10 -73.76 -39.80
N CYS A 18 -10.44 -74.83 -39.32
CA CYS A 18 -9.82 -74.85 -38.01
C CYS A 18 -8.75 -73.81 -37.99
N ALA A 19 -9.11 -72.57 -37.65
CA ALA A 19 -8.12 -71.59 -37.23
C ALA A 19 -7.71 -71.97 -35.79
N SER A 20 -6.56 -72.64 -35.67
CA SER A 20 -5.85 -72.71 -34.39
C SER A 20 -5.56 -71.26 -34.00
N THR A 21 -6.39 -70.75 -33.11
CA THR A 21 -6.08 -69.47 -32.45
C THR A 21 -4.70 -69.62 -31.80
N PRO A 22 -3.71 -68.80 -32.16
CA PRO A 22 -2.43 -68.81 -31.44
C PRO A 22 -2.75 -68.62 -29.96
N THR A 23 -2.35 -69.55 -29.14
CA THR A 23 -2.47 -69.45 -27.68
C THR A 23 -1.62 -68.28 -27.24
N THR A 24 -2.24 -67.11 -27.19
CA THR A 24 -1.58 -65.88 -26.68
C THR A 24 -1.34 -66.09 -25.18
N ASN A 25 -0.09 -66.08 -24.77
CA ASN A 25 0.27 -66.20 -23.36
C ASN A 25 -0.22 -64.93 -22.62
N PRO A 26 -1.14 -65.06 -21.64
CA PRO A 26 -1.75 -63.93 -20.98
C PRO A 26 -0.74 -63.03 -20.23
N ALA A 27 0.37 -63.62 -19.71
CA ALA A 27 1.42 -62.86 -19.04
C ALA A 27 2.18 -61.95 -20.02
N LEU A 28 2.48 -62.44 -21.24
CA LEU A 28 3.14 -61.67 -22.28
C LEU A 28 2.25 -60.51 -22.79
N GLU A 29 0.97 -60.75 -22.98
CA GLU A 29 0.04 -59.69 -23.40
C GLU A 29 -0.13 -58.58 -22.31
N ASN A 30 -0.16 -58.97 -21.03
CA ASN A 30 -0.16 -58.01 -19.92
C ASN A 30 1.13 -57.18 -19.91
N ALA A 31 2.30 -57.81 -20.11
CA ALA A 31 3.59 -57.10 -20.22
C ALA A 31 3.62 -56.13 -21.39
N ARG A 32 3.19 -56.55 -22.59
CA ARG A 32 3.07 -55.68 -23.76
C ARG A 32 2.18 -54.48 -23.50
N THR A 33 1.06 -54.69 -22.85
CA THR A 33 0.12 -53.61 -22.53
C THR A 33 0.69 -52.65 -21.52
N ALA A 34 1.34 -53.15 -20.45
CA ALA A 34 1.97 -52.34 -19.44
C ALA A 34 3.10 -51.45 -19.98
N VAL A 35 4.02 -52.05 -20.79
CA VAL A 35 5.12 -51.33 -21.39
C VAL A 35 4.63 -50.28 -22.39
N ARG A 36 3.64 -50.62 -23.19
CA ARG A 36 3.03 -49.69 -24.15
C ARG A 36 2.33 -48.53 -23.45
N SER A 37 1.66 -48.81 -22.33
CA SER A 37 1.04 -47.75 -21.49
C SER A 37 2.10 -46.84 -20.88
N ALA A 38 3.21 -47.37 -20.40
CA ALA A 38 4.33 -46.60 -19.89
C ALA A 38 5.02 -45.74 -20.95
N GLU A 39 5.17 -46.26 -22.18
CA GLU A 39 5.69 -45.51 -23.33
C GLU A 39 4.81 -44.32 -23.74
N ALA A 40 3.50 -44.50 -23.66
CA ALA A 40 2.53 -43.45 -24.01
C ALA A 40 2.47 -42.30 -22.98
N ASP A 41 3.00 -42.53 -21.78
CA ASP A 41 3.00 -41.50 -20.73
C ASP A 41 4.18 -40.54 -20.88
N PRO A 42 3.95 -39.24 -21.18
CA PRO A 42 5.04 -38.27 -21.38
C PRO A 42 5.89 -38.06 -20.12
N ASN A 43 5.31 -38.30 -18.91
CA ASN A 43 6.05 -38.19 -17.67
C ASN A 43 7.07 -39.31 -17.50
N VAL A 44 6.76 -40.51 -17.97
CA VAL A 44 7.69 -41.65 -17.95
C VAL A 44 8.92 -41.34 -18.80
N GLY A 45 8.73 -40.84 -20.02
CA GLY A 45 9.83 -40.41 -20.87
C GLY A 45 10.73 -39.36 -20.24
N LYS A 46 10.15 -38.46 -19.46
CA LYS A 46 10.86 -37.33 -18.81
C LYS A 46 11.54 -37.70 -17.48
N TYR A 47 10.88 -38.52 -16.67
CA TYR A 47 11.29 -38.70 -15.26
C TYR A 47 11.71 -40.15 -14.91
N ALA A 48 11.37 -41.14 -15.75
CA ALA A 48 11.61 -42.56 -15.49
C ALA A 48 12.09 -43.31 -16.76
N ALA A 49 12.85 -42.64 -17.63
CA ALA A 49 13.32 -43.20 -18.90
C ALA A 49 14.16 -44.46 -18.74
N LEU A 50 14.96 -44.55 -17.67
CA LEU A 50 15.79 -45.74 -17.39
C LEU A 50 14.93 -46.92 -16.97
N ASP A 51 13.90 -46.69 -16.14
CA ASP A 51 12.97 -47.75 -15.71
C ASP A 51 12.17 -48.27 -16.92
N LEU A 52 11.75 -47.39 -17.84
CA LEU A 52 11.10 -47.76 -19.07
C LEU A 52 12.02 -48.62 -19.97
N GLN A 53 13.29 -48.25 -20.08
CA GLN A 53 14.25 -49.03 -20.84
C GLN A 53 14.47 -50.43 -20.25
N ALA A 54 14.53 -50.54 -18.91
CA ALA A 54 14.61 -51.82 -18.24
C ALA A 54 13.37 -52.68 -18.54
N ALA A 55 12.16 -52.11 -18.42
CA ALA A 55 10.94 -52.82 -18.76
C ALA A 55 10.89 -53.33 -20.23
N LYS A 56 11.41 -52.53 -21.14
CA LYS A 56 11.54 -52.96 -22.57
C LYS A 56 12.50 -54.13 -22.77
N ASN A 57 13.64 -54.13 -22.09
CA ASN A 57 14.59 -55.21 -22.17
C ASN A 57 13.98 -56.49 -21.63
N GLU A 58 13.30 -56.44 -20.49
CA GLU A 58 12.59 -57.60 -19.89
C GLU A 58 11.46 -58.12 -20.81
N LEU A 59 10.72 -57.21 -21.48
CA LEU A 59 9.72 -57.60 -22.47
C LEU A 59 10.34 -58.31 -23.65
N GLN A 60 11.48 -57.79 -24.14
CA GLN A 60 12.22 -58.41 -25.25
C GLN A 60 12.72 -59.85 -24.92
N GLU A 61 13.14 -60.06 -23.68
CA GLU A 61 13.49 -61.43 -23.20
C GLU A 61 12.26 -62.36 -23.22
N ALA A 62 11.11 -61.89 -22.72
CA ALA A 62 9.88 -62.67 -22.75
C ALA A 62 9.41 -62.98 -24.18
N GLU A 63 9.56 -62.05 -25.11
CA GLU A 63 9.24 -62.20 -26.53
C GLU A 63 10.20 -63.16 -27.21
N SER A 64 11.50 -63.13 -26.87
CA SER A 64 12.48 -64.08 -27.36
C SER A 64 12.19 -65.53 -26.92
N ALA A 65 11.76 -65.72 -25.67
CA ALA A 65 11.32 -67.03 -25.16
C ALA A 65 10.06 -67.55 -25.91
N ALA A 66 9.09 -66.64 -26.17
CA ALA A 66 7.89 -66.96 -26.92
C ALA A 66 8.20 -67.38 -28.36
N MET A 67 9.11 -66.74 -29.03
CA MET A 67 9.57 -67.11 -30.40
C MET A 67 10.26 -68.51 -30.43
N LYS A 68 10.88 -68.88 -29.33
CA LYS A 68 11.52 -70.20 -29.18
C LYS A 68 10.56 -71.29 -28.69
N HIS A 69 9.27 -70.98 -28.49
CA HIS A 69 8.27 -71.89 -27.92
C HIS A 69 8.63 -72.37 -26.50
N ASP A 70 9.43 -71.55 -25.76
CA ASP A 70 9.79 -71.84 -24.38
C ASP A 70 8.77 -71.18 -23.42
N GLU A 71 7.66 -71.89 -23.19
CA GLU A 71 6.58 -71.37 -22.30
C GLU A 71 7.05 -71.14 -20.87
N ALA A 72 7.99 -71.93 -20.36
CA ALA A 72 8.55 -71.77 -19.02
C ALA A 72 9.42 -70.49 -18.92
N GLY A 73 10.11 -70.14 -19.99
CA GLY A 73 10.96 -68.93 -20.07
C GLY A 73 10.19 -67.62 -20.22
N ILE A 74 8.88 -67.66 -20.54
CA ILE A 74 8.06 -66.42 -20.71
C ILE A 74 7.64 -65.81 -19.39
N ALA A 75 7.23 -66.65 -18.42
CA ALA A 75 6.46 -66.14 -17.26
C ALA A 75 7.19 -65.11 -16.41
N GLN A 76 8.47 -65.33 -16.08
CA GLN A 76 9.24 -64.45 -15.21
C GLN A 76 9.61 -63.13 -15.88
N PRO A 77 10.20 -63.07 -17.10
CA PRO A 77 10.52 -61.82 -17.75
C PRO A 77 9.25 -61.00 -18.09
N ALA A 78 8.17 -61.62 -18.51
CA ALA A 78 6.90 -60.92 -18.73
C ALA A 78 6.33 -60.29 -17.46
N TYR A 79 6.39 -61.02 -16.32
CA TYR A 79 6.00 -60.47 -15.05
C TYR A 79 6.86 -59.24 -14.65
N LEU A 80 8.17 -59.38 -14.75
CA LEU A 80 9.11 -58.29 -14.44
C LEU A 80 8.87 -57.10 -15.34
N ALA A 81 8.75 -57.26 -16.64
CA ALA A 81 8.46 -56.18 -17.59
C ALA A 81 7.19 -55.40 -17.21
N ALA A 82 6.10 -56.10 -16.84
CA ALA A 82 4.87 -55.49 -16.41
C ALA A 82 5.04 -54.70 -15.10
N GLN A 83 5.77 -55.23 -14.12
CA GLN A 83 6.03 -54.56 -12.87
C GLN A 83 6.94 -53.34 -13.00
N THR A 84 8.06 -53.48 -13.74
CA THR A 84 9.00 -52.38 -13.99
C THR A 84 8.32 -51.24 -14.75
N ALA A 85 7.47 -51.53 -15.74
CA ALA A 85 6.70 -50.56 -16.46
C ALA A 85 5.72 -49.78 -15.55
N ARG A 86 5.02 -50.49 -14.61
CA ARG A 86 4.13 -49.85 -13.62
C ARG A 86 4.89 -49.00 -12.61
N LEU A 87 6.05 -49.48 -12.13
CA LEU A 87 6.92 -48.69 -11.24
C LEU A 87 7.44 -47.42 -11.97
N ALA A 88 7.79 -47.50 -13.24
CA ALA A 88 8.17 -46.37 -14.04
C ALA A 88 7.07 -45.30 -14.10
N GLN A 89 5.81 -45.72 -14.25
CA GLN A 89 4.65 -44.78 -14.24
C GLN A 89 4.46 -44.14 -12.85
N ILE A 90 4.53 -44.93 -11.77
CA ILE A 90 4.38 -44.40 -10.40
C ILE A 90 5.49 -43.39 -10.08
N ASN A 91 6.75 -43.76 -10.35
CA ASN A 91 7.91 -42.90 -10.12
C ASN A 91 7.85 -41.59 -10.96
N ALA A 92 7.43 -41.73 -12.21
CA ALA A 92 7.28 -40.57 -13.11
C ALA A 92 6.16 -39.63 -12.61
N SER A 93 5.03 -40.18 -12.17
CA SER A 93 3.93 -39.38 -11.60
C SER A 93 4.36 -38.65 -10.33
N ALA A 94 5.01 -39.34 -9.40
CA ALA A 94 5.52 -38.72 -8.17
C ALA A 94 6.48 -37.56 -8.46
N LYS A 95 7.46 -37.77 -9.34
CA LYS A 95 8.41 -36.71 -9.75
C LYS A 95 7.75 -35.56 -10.48
N ALA A 96 6.72 -35.83 -11.29
CA ALA A 96 5.94 -34.78 -11.94
C ALA A 96 5.15 -33.93 -10.93
N ASP A 97 4.59 -34.56 -9.89
CA ASP A 97 3.89 -33.90 -8.80
C ASP A 97 4.85 -33.01 -7.98
N ASP A 98 6.01 -33.55 -7.59
CA ASP A 98 7.06 -32.78 -6.90
C ASP A 98 7.49 -31.55 -7.71
N ALA A 99 7.68 -31.70 -9.02
CA ALA A 99 8.03 -30.59 -9.90
C ALA A 99 6.91 -29.54 -9.98
N ARG A 100 5.63 -29.93 -9.96
CA ARG A 100 4.49 -29.01 -9.92
C ARG A 100 4.41 -28.25 -8.60
N VAL A 101 4.64 -28.93 -7.48
CA VAL A 101 4.69 -28.31 -6.15
C VAL A 101 5.81 -27.28 -6.08
N ALA A 102 7.01 -27.64 -6.52
CA ALA A 102 8.16 -26.73 -6.54
C ALA A 102 7.91 -25.50 -7.41
N ALA A 103 7.34 -25.68 -8.61
CA ALA A 103 6.97 -24.57 -9.49
C ALA A 103 5.90 -23.66 -8.85
N GLY A 104 4.91 -24.26 -8.16
CA GLY A 104 3.88 -23.52 -7.45
C GLY A 104 4.42 -22.72 -6.26
N GLN A 105 5.42 -23.24 -5.55
CA GLN A 105 6.11 -22.52 -4.48
C GLN A 105 6.87 -21.31 -5.03
N THR A 106 7.67 -21.51 -6.06
CA THR A 106 8.42 -20.42 -6.71
C THR A 106 7.49 -19.29 -7.17
N GLU A 107 6.35 -19.62 -7.76
CA GLU A 107 5.38 -18.61 -8.21
C GLU A 107 4.73 -17.87 -7.03
N ARG A 108 4.41 -18.56 -5.95
CA ARG A 108 3.91 -17.92 -4.71
C ARG A 108 4.94 -16.95 -4.12
N ASP A 109 6.20 -17.39 -4.04
CA ASP A 109 7.27 -16.55 -3.51
C ASP A 109 7.48 -15.29 -4.38
N ARG A 110 7.38 -15.43 -5.71
CA ARG A 110 7.45 -14.31 -6.65
C ARG A 110 6.31 -13.33 -6.45
N ILE A 111 5.07 -13.81 -6.31
CA ILE A 111 3.89 -12.97 -6.06
C ILE A 111 4.03 -12.25 -4.73
N GLN A 112 4.46 -12.95 -3.66
CA GLN A 112 4.64 -12.37 -2.35
C GLN A 112 5.75 -11.31 -2.34
N LEU A 113 6.86 -11.55 -3.01
CA LEU A 113 7.94 -10.58 -3.16
C LEU A 113 7.46 -9.31 -3.88
N ASN A 114 6.75 -9.48 -4.99
CA ASN A 114 6.20 -8.35 -5.75
C ASN A 114 5.21 -7.52 -4.91
N ALA A 115 4.33 -8.18 -4.15
CA ALA A 115 3.38 -7.50 -3.26
C ALA A 115 4.12 -6.69 -2.16
N ARG A 116 5.13 -7.28 -1.52
CA ARG A 116 5.94 -6.57 -0.51
C ARG A 116 6.71 -5.39 -1.10
N THR A 117 7.26 -5.56 -2.30
CA THR A 117 7.97 -4.47 -2.99
C THR A 117 7.02 -3.30 -3.27
N ALA A 118 5.82 -3.57 -3.79
CA ALA A 118 4.80 -2.56 -4.06
C ALA A 118 4.35 -1.84 -2.76
N GLU A 119 4.18 -2.57 -1.66
CA GLU A 119 3.86 -1.99 -0.35
C GLU A 119 4.97 -1.05 0.15
N VAL A 120 6.22 -1.48 0.09
CA VAL A 120 7.38 -0.66 0.48
C VAL A 120 7.49 0.60 -0.38
N ASP A 121 7.29 0.50 -1.68
CA ASP A 121 7.37 1.64 -2.59
C ASP A 121 6.22 2.62 -2.36
N SER A 122 5.01 2.14 -2.10
CA SER A 122 3.87 3.01 -1.73
C SER A 122 4.09 3.72 -0.40
N ALA A 123 4.63 3.02 0.62
CA ALA A 123 4.97 3.61 1.91
C ALA A 123 6.07 4.67 1.80
N LYS A 124 7.10 4.43 0.98
CA LYS A 124 8.14 5.44 0.68
C LYS A 124 7.56 6.68 0.04
N LEU A 125 6.71 6.52 -0.98
CA LEU A 125 6.06 7.64 -1.67
C LEU A 125 5.21 8.46 -0.70
N ALA A 126 4.39 7.82 0.12
CA ALA A 126 3.56 8.49 1.13
C ALA A 126 4.42 9.25 2.16
N ARG A 127 5.52 8.64 2.63
CA ARG A 127 6.47 9.30 3.54
C ARG A 127 7.12 10.54 2.90
N ASP A 128 7.56 10.42 1.64
CA ASP A 128 8.25 11.52 0.96
C ASP A 128 7.28 12.68 0.67
N GLN A 129 6.02 12.38 0.34
CA GLN A 129 4.95 13.38 0.23
C GLN A 129 4.65 14.06 1.58
N ALA A 130 4.56 13.29 2.66
CA ALA A 130 4.34 13.85 3.99
C ALA A 130 5.51 14.75 4.43
N LYS A 131 6.76 14.35 4.13
CA LYS A 131 7.96 15.14 4.40
C LYS A 131 7.97 16.45 3.61
N GLN A 132 7.59 16.42 2.34
CA GLN A 132 7.49 17.62 1.50
C GLN A 132 6.44 18.58 2.05
N LYS A 133 5.25 18.09 2.42
CA LYS A 133 4.19 18.92 3.03
C LYS A 133 4.64 19.54 4.36
N ALA A 134 5.28 18.76 5.22
CA ALA A 134 5.80 19.26 6.49
C ALA A 134 6.88 20.35 6.28
N SER A 135 7.77 20.16 5.32
CA SER A 135 8.80 21.15 4.98
C SER A 135 8.20 22.43 4.40
N ALA A 136 7.19 22.34 3.53
CA ALA A 136 6.48 23.49 2.99
C ALA A 136 5.79 24.29 4.11
N LEU A 137 5.03 23.60 4.97
CA LEU A 137 4.37 24.24 6.12
C LEU A 137 5.36 24.90 7.08
N GLN A 138 6.51 24.24 7.34
CA GLN A 138 7.54 24.84 8.17
C GLN A 138 8.09 26.14 7.55
N SER A 139 8.30 26.17 6.24
CA SER A 139 8.75 27.37 5.54
C SER A 139 7.72 28.51 5.61
N GLU A 140 6.42 28.20 5.56
CA GLU A 140 5.34 29.18 5.75
C GLU A 140 5.34 29.75 7.17
N VAL A 141 5.47 28.89 8.17
CA VAL A 141 5.57 29.28 9.58
C VAL A 141 6.79 30.18 9.82
N ASP A 142 7.94 29.83 9.24
CA ASP A 142 9.17 30.64 9.35
C ASP A 142 9.01 31.99 8.68
N ALA A 143 8.33 32.07 7.52
CA ALA A 143 8.02 33.33 6.82
C ALA A 143 7.12 34.27 7.63
N LEU A 144 6.21 33.70 8.45
CA LEU A 144 5.37 34.44 9.39
C LEU A 144 6.15 34.97 10.61
N ASN A 145 7.38 34.49 10.87
CA ASN A 145 8.07 34.68 12.14
C ASN A 145 7.24 34.25 13.37
N ALA A 146 6.34 33.28 13.19
CA ALA A 146 5.51 32.76 14.24
C ALA A 146 6.25 31.69 15.05
N LYS A 147 6.01 31.68 16.36
CA LYS A 147 6.60 30.70 17.28
C LYS A 147 5.56 29.68 17.72
N PRO A 148 5.86 28.38 17.66
CA PRO A 148 4.98 27.37 18.21
C PRO A 148 4.92 27.49 19.75
N THR A 149 3.72 27.47 20.30
CA THR A 149 3.44 27.51 21.73
C THR A 149 2.30 26.56 22.07
N ASP A 150 2.01 26.36 23.35
CA ASP A 150 0.86 25.57 23.82
C ASP A 150 -0.49 26.16 23.38
N ARG A 151 -0.51 27.45 23.01
CA ARG A 151 -1.72 28.15 22.49
C ARG A 151 -1.91 27.97 20.99
N GLY A 152 -0.90 27.52 20.26
CA GLY A 152 -0.83 27.48 18.80
C GLY A 152 0.39 28.23 18.27
N LEU A 153 0.33 28.66 17.01
CA LEU A 153 1.38 29.49 16.43
C LEU A 153 1.18 30.96 16.84
N VAL A 154 2.14 31.53 17.55
CA VAL A 154 2.06 32.91 18.03
C VAL A 154 2.97 33.82 17.21
N LEU A 155 2.37 34.76 16.51
CA LEU A 155 3.04 35.88 15.85
C LEU A 155 2.98 37.09 16.78
N THR A 156 4.13 37.57 17.25
CA THR A 156 4.22 38.77 18.09
C THR A 156 4.56 39.98 17.26
N LEU A 157 3.67 40.95 17.28
CA LEU A 157 3.84 42.25 16.65
C LEU A 157 4.13 43.30 17.74
N GLY A 158 5.37 43.77 17.78
CA GLY A 158 5.80 44.75 18.81
C GLY A 158 5.31 46.17 18.52
N ASP A 159 5.83 47.12 19.28
CA ASP A 159 5.52 48.55 19.30
C ASP A 159 5.62 49.27 17.94
N VAL A 160 6.30 48.63 16.97
CA VAL A 160 6.47 49.21 15.61
C VAL A 160 5.14 49.36 14.85
N LEU A 161 4.08 48.67 15.31
CA LEU A 161 2.76 48.75 14.68
C LEU A 161 1.99 50.02 15.02
N PHE A 162 2.20 50.57 16.21
CA PHE A 162 1.40 51.66 16.76
C PHE A 162 2.31 52.76 17.31
N ASP A 163 1.90 54.03 17.19
CA ASP A 163 2.51 55.09 17.95
C ASP A 163 2.19 54.97 19.46
N THR A 164 3.06 55.50 20.30
CA THR A 164 2.88 55.47 21.73
C THR A 164 1.52 56.12 22.13
N GLY A 165 0.72 55.38 22.87
CA GLY A 165 -0.62 55.80 23.31
C GLY A 165 -1.66 55.83 22.19
N LYS A 166 -1.38 55.35 21.00
CA LYS A 166 -2.34 55.29 19.87
C LYS A 166 -2.67 53.82 19.50
N ALA A 167 -3.80 53.65 18.84
CA ALA A 167 -4.29 52.41 18.31
C ALA A 167 -4.29 52.37 16.74
N GLY A 168 -3.90 53.45 16.08
CA GLY A 168 -3.78 53.51 14.64
C GLY A 168 -2.51 52.80 14.16
N LEU A 169 -2.62 51.97 13.12
CA LEU A 169 -1.49 51.22 12.55
C LEU A 169 -0.57 52.14 11.75
N ASN A 170 0.71 52.00 11.96
CA ASN A 170 1.74 52.66 11.15
C ASN A 170 1.81 52.07 9.73
N PRO A 171 2.10 52.88 8.68
CA PRO A 171 2.17 52.37 7.30
C PRO A 171 3.14 51.23 7.08
N GLY A 172 4.22 51.13 7.89
CA GLY A 172 5.19 50.01 7.82
C GLY A 172 4.69 48.68 8.40
N ALA A 173 3.66 48.73 9.23
CA ALA A 173 3.03 47.52 9.84
C ALA A 173 2.33 46.61 8.81
N SER A 174 2.01 47.17 7.66
CA SER A 174 1.22 46.55 6.60
C SER A 174 1.85 45.24 6.08
N ARG A 175 3.18 45.24 5.88
CA ARG A 175 3.90 44.10 5.29
C ARG A 175 3.86 42.83 6.14
N ASN A 176 3.97 42.93 7.45
CA ASN A 176 3.88 41.76 8.36
C ASN A 176 2.49 41.15 8.36
N LEU A 177 1.45 41.99 8.16
CA LEU A 177 0.08 41.52 8.03
C LEU A 177 -0.23 40.92 6.65
N ASP A 178 0.51 41.30 5.59
CA ASP A 178 0.33 40.74 4.24
C ASP A 178 0.64 39.24 4.23
N HIS A 179 1.75 38.83 4.82
CA HIS A 179 2.10 37.40 4.94
C HIS A 179 1.06 36.62 5.76
N LEU A 180 0.55 37.23 6.86
CA LEU A 180 -0.50 36.62 7.66
C LEU A 180 -1.81 36.45 6.88
N VAL A 181 -2.21 37.49 6.12
CA VAL A 181 -3.42 37.43 5.26
C VAL A 181 -3.27 36.32 4.21
N GLN A 182 -2.12 36.22 3.56
CA GLN A 182 -1.86 35.14 2.59
C GLN A 182 -2.01 33.78 3.26
N PHE A 183 -1.34 33.55 4.39
CA PHE A 183 -1.43 32.30 5.15
C PHE A 183 -2.87 31.96 5.53
N LEU A 184 -3.64 32.92 6.07
CA LEU A 184 -5.03 32.68 6.49
C LEU A 184 -5.99 32.49 5.31
N THR A 185 -5.62 32.95 4.11
CA THR A 185 -6.37 32.73 2.87
C THR A 185 -6.12 31.32 2.33
N GLU A 186 -4.89 30.82 2.44
CA GLU A 186 -4.51 29.48 2.02
C GLU A 186 -4.99 28.39 3.03
N HIS A 187 -5.20 28.79 4.30
CA HIS A 187 -5.66 27.93 5.39
C HIS A 187 -6.98 28.44 5.98
N ASP A 188 -8.07 28.22 5.29
CA ASP A 188 -9.40 28.75 5.62
C ASP A 188 -10.04 28.09 6.87
N ASP A 189 -9.52 26.96 7.28
CA ASP A 189 -9.91 26.23 8.51
C ASP A 189 -9.31 26.82 9.81
N ARG A 190 -8.29 27.70 9.70
CA ARG A 190 -7.60 28.26 10.88
C ARG A 190 -8.40 29.38 11.51
N ARG A 191 -8.46 29.38 12.86
CA ARG A 191 -9.01 30.47 13.66
C ARG A 191 -7.90 31.31 14.28
N VAL A 192 -8.20 32.57 14.53
CA VAL A 192 -7.22 33.55 15.00
C VAL A 192 -7.75 34.24 16.25
N GLU A 193 -6.94 34.33 17.30
CA GLU A 193 -7.14 35.22 18.41
C GLU A 193 -6.10 36.33 18.41
N ILE A 194 -6.53 37.56 18.56
CA ILE A 194 -5.69 38.78 18.55
C ILE A 194 -5.71 39.35 19.93
N ASP A 195 -4.59 39.29 20.63
CA ASP A 195 -4.40 39.73 21.99
C ASP A 195 -3.61 41.02 22.08
N GLY A 196 -4.22 42.09 22.56
CA GLY A 196 -3.55 43.38 22.76
C GLY A 196 -2.99 43.51 24.16
N TYR A 197 -1.80 44.10 24.28
CA TYR A 197 -1.12 44.38 25.55
C TYR A 197 -0.56 45.79 25.59
N THR A 198 -0.41 46.34 26.80
CA THR A 198 0.24 47.62 27.05
C THR A 198 1.41 47.46 28.04
N ASP A 199 2.15 48.53 28.22
CA ASP A 199 3.02 48.68 29.41
C ASP A 199 2.23 49.10 30.65
N SER A 200 2.90 49.34 31.76
CA SER A 200 2.30 49.72 33.02
C SER A 200 2.01 51.24 33.16
N VAL A 201 2.25 52.05 32.12
CA VAL A 201 2.03 53.52 32.21
C VAL A 201 0.55 53.82 31.99
N GLY A 202 -0.03 54.59 32.90
CA GLY A 202 -1.45 54.95 32.88
C GLY A 202 -2.34 54.12 33.84
N THR A 203 -3.65 54.39 33.81
CA THR A 203 -4.61 53.66 34.61
C THR A 203 -4.95 52.30 34.00
N ASP A 204 -5.45 51.37 34.82
CA ASP A 204 -5.84 50.04 34.37
C ASP A 204 -6.95 50.09 33.33
N SER A 205 -7.96 50.95 33.54
CA SER A 205 -9.04 51.13 32.57
C SER A 205 -8.54 51.68 31.23
N PHE A 206 -7.66 52.70 31.24
CA PHE A 206 -7.07 53.23 30.02
C PHE A 206 -6.26 52.17 29.25
N ASN A 207 -5.47 51.38 29.97
CA ASN A 207 -4.66 50.32 29.35
C ASN A 207 -5.52 49.20 28.81
N LEU A 208 -6.59 48.81 29.49
CA LEU A 208 -7.55 47.82 29.00
C LEU A 208 -8.22 48.30 27.69
N ASP A 209 -8.73 49.52 27.67
CA ASP A 209 -9.37 50.12 26.49
C ASP A 209 -8.36 50.25 25.32
N LEU A 210 -7.14 50.73 25.59
CA LEU A 210 -6.10 50.92 24.58
C LEU A 210 -5.71 49.56 23.95
N SER A 211 -5.55 48.53 24.78
CA SER A 211 -5.18 47.18 24.29
C SER A 211 -6.31 46.56 23.48
N GLN A 212 -7.57 46.73 23.87
CA GLN A 212 -8.73 46.29 23.10
C GLN A 212 -8.81 46.98 21.75
N HIS A 213 -8.69 48.30 21.70
CA HIS A 213 -8.71 49.08 20.48
C HIS A 213 -7.57 48.65 19.50
N ARG A 214 -6.37 48.32 20.02
CA ARG A 214 -5.26 47.82 19.19
C ARG A 214 -5.59 46.46 18.57
N ALA A 215 -6.15 45.53 19.37
CA ALA A 215 -6.57 44.24 18.86
C ALA A 215 -7.69 44.37 17.81
N ASP A 216 -8.68 45.26 18.08
CA ASP A 216 -9.77 45.51 17.13
C ASP A 216 -9.29 46.13 15.82
N THR A 217 -8.29 47.03 15.87
CA THR A 217 -7.68 47.62 14.67
C THR A 217 -7.02 46.55 13.79
N VAL A 218 -6.26 45.61 14.38
CA VAL A 218 -5.66 44.50 13.62
C VAL A 218 -6.76 43.62 13.04
N LYS A 219 -7.79 43.28 13.80
CA LYS A 219 -8.96 42.54 13.31
C LYS A 219 -9.61 43.23 12.11
N ALA A 220 -9.86 44.54 12.22
CA ALA A 220 -10.47 45.32 11.13
C ALA A 220 -9.64 45.28 9.84
N VAL A 221 -8.31 45.30 9.97
CA VAL A 221 -7.41 45.18 8.82
C VAL A 221 -7.47 43.81 8.18
N LEU A 222 -7.48 42.71 8.97
CA LEU A 222 -7.60 41.36 8.45
C LEU A 222 -8.94 41.16 7.73
N VAL A 223 -10.05 41.64 8.33
CA VAL A 223 -11.38 41.59 7.72
C VAL A 223 -11.45 42.41 6.43
N SER A 224 -10.88 43.61 6.40
CA SER A 224 -10.84 44.45 5.18
C SER A 224 -10.06 43.80 4.02
N ARG A 225 -9.20 42.84 4.33
CA ARG A 225 -8.41 42.07 3.35
C ARG A 225 -9.03 40.69 3.03
N GLY A 226 -10.28 40.44 3.46
CA GLY A 226 -11.06 39.30 3.05
C GLY A 226 -11.06 38.11 4.00
N ILE A 227 -10.45 38.23 5.19
CA ILE A 227 -10.55 37.18 6.19
C ILE A 227 -11.90 37.27 6.91
N ASP A 228 -12.63 36.14 6.99
CA ASP A 228 -13.94 36.10 7.62
C ASP A 228 -13.87 36.50 9.10
N SER A 229 -14.71 37.45 9.50
CA SER A 229 -14.75 38.00 10.87
C SER A 229 -15.13 36.93 11.92
N SER A 230 -15.85 35.87 11.53
CA SER A 230 -16.21 34.74 12.41
C SER A 230 -15.03 33.89 12.83
N ARG A 231 -13.93 33.97 12.07
CA ARG A 231 -12.67 33.28 12.34
C ARG A 231 -11.76 34.06 13.30
N ILE A 232 -12.09 35.35 13.61
CA ILE A 232 -11.20 36.27 14.33
C ILE A 232 -11.85 36.74 15.63
N VAL A 233 -11.19 36.44 16.72
CA VAL A 233 -11.50 37.03 18.04
C VAL A 233 -10.47 38.05 18.43
N SER A 234 -10.87 39.21 18.98
CA SER A 234 -9.96 40.23 19.49
C SER A 234 -10.19 40.47 20.97
N ARG A 235 -9.09 40.57 21.73
CA ARG A 235 -9.12 40.82 23.19
C ARG A 235 -8.05 41.79 23.64
N GLY A 236 -8.37 42.65 24.55
CA GLY A 236 -7.42 43.50 25.26
C GLY A 236 -7.16 42.98 26.67
N TYR A 237 -5.92 42.89 27.05
CA TYR A 237 -5.47 42.45 28.38
C TYR A 237 -4.81 43.59 29.17
N GLY A 238 -4.77 44.82 28.62
CA GLY A 238 -4.14 45.93 29.31
C GLY A 238 -2.68 45.63 29.64
N LYS A 239 -2.27 45.90 30.88
CA LYS A 239 -0.93 45.67 31.38
C LYS A 239 -0.67 44.25 31.92
N GLU A 240 -1.69 43.37 31.84
CA GLU A 240 -1.54 42.00 32.31
C GLU A 240 -0.60 41.19 31.38
N PHE A 241 -0.04 40.12 31.92
CA PHE A 241 0.88 39.21 31.17
C PHE A 241 2.10 39.91 30.59
N GLU A 242 2.80 40.71 31.40
CA GLU A 242 4.06 41.32 31.04
C GLU A 242 5.11 40.26 30.62
N VAL A 243 5.87 40.54 29.57
CA VAL A 243 6.97 39.69 29.09
C VAL A 243 8.33 40.23 29.43
N ALA A 244 8.38 41.46 29.92
CA ALA A 244 9.61 42.13 30.36
C ALA A 244 9.30 43.11 31.48
N SER A 245 10.34 43.49 32.25
CA SER A 245 10.16 44.46 33.34
C SER A 245 9.67 45.82 32.84
N ASN A 246 8.61 46.32 33.48
CA ASN A 246 8.09 47.65 33.20
C ASN A 246 8.93 48.81 33.80
N SER A 247 9.94 48.51 34.61
CA SER A 247 10.81 49.51 35.21
C SER A 247 11.66 50.23 34.16
N GLU A 248 12.06 49.53 33.10
CA GLU A 248 12.94 50.02 32.04
C GLU A 248 12.16 50.33 30.78
N ALA A 249 12.66 51.33 29.98
CA ALA A 249 12.04 51.71 28.74
C ALA A 249 12.03 50.61 27.68
N SER A 250 13.09 49.82 27.62
CA SER A 250 13.22 48.67 26.74
C SER A 250 12.20 47.56 27.08
N GLY A 251 12.01 47.28 28.35
CA GLY A 251 10.99 46.31 28.83
C GLY A 251 9.57 46.78 28.54
N ARG A 252 9.29 48.07 28.81
CA ARG A 252 7.98 48.64 28.42
C ARG A 252 7.71 48.53 26.93
N GLN A 253 8.73 48.72 26.09
CA GLN A 253 8.60 48.57 24.63
C GLN A 253 8.23 47.14 24.25
N LEU A 254 8.76 46.12 24.92
CA LEU A 254 8.41 44.71 24.67
C LEU A 254 6.98 44.37 25.16
N ASN A 255 6.51 45.04 26.24
CA ASN A 255 5.16 44.84 26.76
C ASN A 255 4.10 45.47 25.85
N ARG A 256 4.38 46.60 25.17
CA ARG A 256 3.50 47.19 24.16
C ARG A 256 3.52 46.32 22.88
N ARG A 257 2.69 45.29 22.83
CA ARG A 257 2.63 44.35 21.76
C ARG A 257 1.21 43.90 21.41
N VAL A 258 1.05 43.31 20.25
CA VAL A 258 -0.12 42.50 19.89
C VAL A 258 0.38 41.10 19.56
N GLU A 259 -0.21 40.12 20.18
CA GLU A 259 0.02 38.72 19.85
C GLU A 259 -1.14 38.20 18.98
N ILE A 260 -0.81 37.58 17.86
CA ILE A 260 -1.77 36.92 16.98
C ILE A 260 -1.57 35.41 17.14
N VAL A 261 -2.52 34.76 17.71
CA VAL A 261 -2.48 33.32 17.99
C VAL A 261 -3.30 32.61 16.94
N ILE A 262 -2.64 31.77 16.15
CA ILE A 262 -3.26 30.99 15.08
C ILE A 262 -3.52 29.60 15.64
N GLY A 263 -4.79 29.19 15.65
CA GLY A 263 -5.24 27.89 16.14
C GLY A 263 -4.77 26.72 15.29
N GLY A 264 -4.89 25.51 15.82
CA GLY A 264 -4.58 24.27 15.12
C GLY A 264 -5.45 24.03 13.88
N GLU A 265 -5.14 22.96 13.15
CA GLU A 265 -5.94 22.48 12.01
C GLU A 265 -7.37 22.12 12.44
N ASN A 266 -8.30 22.13 11.50
CA ASN A 266 -9.71 21.79 11.70
C ASN A 266 -10.47 22.72 12.65
N GLY A 267 -10.09 24.01 12.71
CA GLY A 267 -10.79 25.00 13.53
C GLY A 267 -10.68 24.79 15.02
N ALA A 268 -9.64 24.06 15.46
CA ALA A 268 -9.38 23.90 16.89
C ALA A 268 -9.32 25.27 17.58
N ALA A 269 -10.05 25.41 18.67
CA ALA A 269 -10.10 26.64 19.42
C ALA A 269 -8.72 27.03 19.92
N VAL A 270 -8.38 28.31 19.79
CA VAL A 270 -7.20 28.89 20.43
C VAL A 270 -7.37 28.78 21.93
N ALA A 271 -6.35 28.25 22.63
CA ALA A 271 -6.39 28.23 24.09
C ALA A 271 -6.28 29.67 24.60
N THR A 272 -7.33 30.14 25.22
CA THR A 272 -7.38 31.49 25.82
C THR A 272 -6.46 31.57 27.03
N ARG A 273 -5.80 32.72 27.23
CA ARG A 273 -5.12 32.98 28.51
C ARG A 273 -6.19 33.11 29.61
N SER A 274 -6.14 32.23 30.60
CA SER A 274 -6.89 32.41 31.85
C SER A 274 -6.03 33.27 32.79
N GLY A 275 -6.52 34.44 33.17
CA GLY A 275 -5.95 35.20 34.29
C GLY A 275 -6.15 34.40 35.58
N SER A 276 -5.08 34.27 36.35
CA SER A 276 -5.15 33.75 37.73
C SER A 276 -5.48 34.86 38.70
#